data_abed67ea56a9d22ce5c324a102a61731
#
_entry.id   abed67ea56a9d22ce5c324a102a61731
#
_cell.length_a   1.000
_cell.length_b   1.000
_cell.length_c   1.000
_cell.angle_alpha   90.00
_cell.angle_beta   90.00
_cell.angle_gamma   90.00
#
_symmetry.space_group_name_H-M   'P 1'
#
loop_
_entity.id
_entity.type
_entity.pdbx_description
1 polymer ?
#
loop_
_entity_poly.entity_id
_entity_poly.type
_entity_poly.pdbx_seq_one_letter_code
_entity_poly.pdbx_strand_id
1 'polypeptide(L)'
;MGPVQPGLVIFVRFPFSDLSASKLRPAVVLAQAGGVDWILCQVTSNPYGDRGAVALATTSFASGGLGRESFARPSKLFTASQSLFVRTAGLLTSTSHRELVARVVAVLQAGVR
;
A
#
# COMPACT_ATOMS: atom_id res chain seq x y z
N MET A 1 -0.57 17.84 -0.19
CA MET A 1 -0.20 16.61 -0.90
C MET A 1 -0.42 16.82 -2.39
N GLY A 2 0.49 16.36 -3.22
CA GLY A 2 0.32 16.43 -4.66
C GLY A 2 -0.73 15.44 -5.18
N PRO A 3 -0.87 15.30 -6.51
CA PRO A 3 -1.83 14.39 -7.08
C PRO A 3 -1.55 12.95 -6.68
N VAL A 4 -2.62 12.20 -6.39
CA VAL A 4 -2.53 10.78 -6.06
C VAL A 4 -2.41 10.01 -7.35
N GLN A 5 -1.52 9.00 -7.33
CA GLN A 5 -1.28 8.15 -8.49
C GLN A 5 -0.92 6.74 -8.03
N PRO A 6 -1.13 5.73 -8.89
CA PRO A 6 -0.66 4.37 -8.58
C PRO A 6 0.85 4.34 -8.34
N GLY A 7 1.27 3.55 -7.36
CA GLY A 7 2.67 3.46 -6.95
C GLY A 7 3.05 4.41 -5.82
N LEU A 8 2.21 5.38 -5.52
CA LEU A 8 2.46 6.27 -4.40
C LEU A 8 2.34 5.49 -3.10
N VAL A 9 3.25 5.74 -2.16
CA VAL A 9 3.18 5.19 -0.80
C VAL A 9 2.76 6.34 0.11
N ILE A 10 1.63 6.17 0.79
CA ILE A 10 1.03 7.24 1.59
C ILE A 10 0.80 6.75 3.01
N PHE A 11 0.67 7.69 3.93
CA PHE A 11 0.18 7.41 5.27
C PHE A 11 -1.31 7.71 5.29
N VAL A 12 -2.08 6.73 5.71
CA VAL A 12 -3.52 6.78 5.70
C VAL A 12 -4.06 6.48 7.10
N ARG A 13 -5.18 7.11 7.46
CA ARG A 13 -5.85 6.84 8.73
C ARG A 13 -6.65 5.55 8.60
N PHE A 14 -6.34 4.59 9.48
CA PHE A 14 -7.05 3.32 9.53
C PHE A 14 -8.11 3.36 10.61
N PRO A 15 -9.39 3.27 10.25
CA PRO A 15 -10.48 3.28 11.23
C PRO A 15 -10.88 1.88 11.72
N PHE A 16 -10.06 0.85 11.47
CA PHE A 16 -10.57 -0.51 11.52
C PHE A 16 -10.58 -1.17 12.89
N SER A 17 -9.58 -0.96 13.72
CA SER A 17 -9.41 -1.84 14.87
C SER A 17 -9.81 -1.20 16.18
N ASP A 18 -9.98 0.12 16.20
CA ASP A 18 -10.32 0.84 17.39
C ASP A 18 -11.07 2.11 17.03
N LEU A 19 -12.34 2.17 17.38
CA LEU A 19 -13.18 3.31 17.06
C LEU A 19 -12.76 4.59 17.79
N SER A 20 -11.97 4.46 18.85
CA SER A 20 -11.55 5.61 19.65
C SER A 20 -10.26 6.27 19.14
N ALA A 21 -9.48 5.58 18.31
CA ALA A 21 -8.22 6.12 17.82
C ALA A 21 -7.91 5.59 16.43
N SER A 22 -7.70 6.48 15.49
CA SER A 22 -7.20 6.11 14.17
C SER A 22 -5.68 6.19 14.19
N LYS A 23 -5.01 5.13 13.73
CA LYS A 23 -3.56 5.13 13.59
C LYS A 23 -3.19 5.44 12.15
N LEU A 24 -2.12 6.20 11.98
CA LEU A 24 -1.53 6.38 10.65
C LEU A 24 -0.71 5.14 10.30
N ARG A 25 -0.99 4.58 9.13
CA ARG A 25 -0.25 3.43 8.61
C ARG A 25 0.10 3.66 7.16
N PRO A 26 1.24 3.14 6.71
CA PRO A 26 1.59 3.26 5.30
C PRO A 26 0.82 2.26 4.46
N ALA A 27 0.54 2.67 3.23
CA ALA A 27 -0.08 1.80 2.24
C ALA A 27 0.38 2.21 0.84
N VAL A 28 0.41 1.25 -0.06
CA VAL A 28 0.72 1.51 -1.47
C VAL A 28 -0.58 1.74 -2.22
N VAL A 29 -0.64 2.81 -2.98
CA VAL A 29 -1.76 3.07 -3.89
C VAL A 29 -1.60 2.15 -5.09
N LEU A 30 -2.56 1.24 -5.29
CA LEU A 30 -2.50 0.28 -6.38
C LEU A 30 -3.21 0.78 -7.62
N ALA A 31 -4.46 1.23 -7.47
CA ALA A 31 -5.29 1.58 -8.60
C ALA A 31 -6.43 2.49 -8.14
N GLN A 32 -6.97 3.25 -9.08
CA GLN A 32 -8.15 4.05 -8.83
C GLN A 32 -9.37 3.15 -8.77
N ALA A 33 -10.24 3.40 -7.78
CA ALA A 33 -11.47 2.63 -7.59
C ALA A 33 -12.71 3.36 -8.10
N GLY A 34 -12.56 4.62 -8.45
CA GLY A 34 -13.65 5.48 -8.92
C GLY A 34 -13.74 6.74 -8.08
N GLY A 35 -14.02 7.88 -8.71
CA GLY A 35 -14.11 9.15 -8.01
C GLY A 35 -12.83 9.46 -7.24
N VAL A 36 -12.97 9.62 -5.93
CA VAL A 36 -11.84 9.92 -5.04
C VAL A 36 -11.36 8.69 -4.27
N ASP A 37 -11.84 7.52 -4.62
CA ASP A 37 -11.50 6.27 -3.93
C ASP A 37 -10.35 5.56 -4.64
N TRP A 38 -9.52 4.90 -3.83
CA TRP A 38 -8.34 4.18 -4.31
C TRP A 38 -8.26 2.82 -3.65
N ILE A 39 -7.81 1.83 -4.41
CA ILE A 39 -7.49 0.50 -3.88
C ILE A 39 -6.07 0.56 -3.36
N LEU A 40 -5.90 0.16 -2.10
CA LEU A 40 -4.64 0.27 -1.38
C LEU A 40 -4.19 -1.10 -0.90
N CYS A 41 -2.87 -1.24 -0.76
CA CYS A 41 -2.23 -2.42 -0.20
C CYS A 41 -1.53 -2.02 1.09
N GLN A 42 -1.84 -2.70 2.18
CA GLN A 42 -1.26 -2.40 3.48
C GLN A 42 0.25 -2.65 3.49
N VAL A 43 0.98 -1.77 4.15
CA VAL A 43 2.41 -1.90 4.38
C VAL A 43 2.65 -2.06 5.88
N THR A 44 3.54 -2.95 6.27
CA THR A 44 3.89 -3.20 7.66
C THR A 44 5.41 -3.23 7.82
N SER A 45 5.90 -2.85 9.00
CA SER A 45 7.30 -3.04 9.34
C SER A 45 7.57 -4.46 9.85
N ASN A 46 6.52 -5.24 10.10
CA ASN A 46 6.64 -6.58 10.64
C ASN A 46 5.68 -7.52 9.93
N PRO A 47 6.18 -8.32 8.96
CA PRO A 47 5.31 -9.16 8.15
C PRO A 47 5.01 -10.53 8.77
N TYR A 48 5.01 -10.67 10.08
CA TYR A 48 4.85 -11.92 10.80
C TYR A 48 4.05 -12.97 10.03
N GLY A 49 4.75 -14.04 9.61
CA GLY A 49 4.08 -15.18 9.00
C GLY A 49 3.43 -14.92 7.65
N ASP A 50 3.51 -13.72 7.11
CA ASP A 50 2.95 -13.41 5.79
C ASP A 50 3.98 -13.77 4.72
N ARG A 51 3.87 -14.97 4.16
CA ARG A 51 4.80 -15.45 3.15
C ARG A 51 4.70 -14.69 1.83
N GLY A 52 3.58 -14.03 1.60
CA GLY A 52 3.37 -13.23 0.39
C GLY A 52 3.87 -11.81 0.51
N ALA A 53 4.38 -11.39 1.67
CA ALA A 53 4.84 -10.03 1.87
C ALA A 53 6.01 -9.71 0.93
N VAL A 54 5.98 -8.50 0.37
CA VAL A 54 6.97 -8.03 -0.59
C VAL A 54 7.81 -6.95 0.08
N ALA A 55 9.13 -7.17 0.20
CA ALA A 55 10.02 -6.19 0.82
C ALA A 55 10.08 -4.91 -0.01
N LEU A 56 9.96 -3.78 0.67
CA LEU A 56 10.13 -2.46 0.09
C LEU A 56 11.47 -1.91 0.57
N ALA A 57 12.51 -2.15 -0.21
CA ALA A 57 13.86 -1.66 0.06
C ALA A 57 14.00 -0.21 -0.43
N THR A 58 15.11 0.43 -0.07
CA THR A 58 15.43 1.77 -0.58
C THR A 58 15.38 1.81 -2.10
N THR A 59 15.87 0.75 -2.74
CA THR A 59 15.89 0.63 -4.21
C THR A 59 14.50 0.41 -4.83
N SER A 60 13.49 0.11 -4.02
CA SER A 60 12.11 -0.02 -4.51
C SER A 60 11.48 1.34 -4.79
N PHE A 61 12.07 2.42 -4.30
CA PHE A 61 11.51 3.77 -4.41
C PHE A 61 12.22 4.56 -5.49
N ALA A 62 11.44 5.24 -6.33
CA ALA A 62 11.94 6.25 -7.26
C ALA A 62 12.25 7.55 -6.51
N SER A 63 11.48 7.84 -5.46
CA SER A 63 11.69 9.00 -4.60
C SER A 63 11.11 8.72 -3.23
N GLY A 64 11.66 9.39 -2.20
CA GLY A 64 11.22 9.19 -0.83
C GLY A 64 11.54 7.81 -0.29
N GLY A 65 10.80 7.39 0.71
CA GLY A 65 10.97 6.10 1.36
C GLY A 65 10.30 6.09 2.72
N LEU A 66 10.41 4.96 3.41
CA LEU A 66 9.75 4.79 4.71
C LEU A 66 10.71 4.91 5.90
N GLY A 67 12.02 4.99 5.63
CA GLY A 67 13.01 5.15 6.68
C GLY A 67 13.29 3.90 7.52
N ARG A 68 12.58 2.82 7.26
CA ARG A 68 12.79 1.51 7.91
C ARG A 68 12.41 0.40 6.96
N GLU A 69 12.91 -0.80 7.23
CA GLU A 69 12.52 -1.98 6.48
C GLU A 69 11.01 -2.17 6.59
N SER A 70 10.36 -2.29 5.44
CA SER A 70 8.91 -2.39 5.36
C SER A 70 8.51 -3.39 4.30
N PHE A 71 7.27 -3.89 4.40
CA PHE A 71 6.78 -4.96 3.53
C PHE A 71 5.35 -4.63 3.10
N ALA A 72 5.10 -4.69 1.81
CA ALA A 72 3.74 -4.62 1.28
C ALA A 72 3.10 -6.00 1.38
N ARG A 73 1.81 -6.04 1.72
CA ARG A 73 1.08 -7.29 1.93
C ARG A 73 0.03 -7.48 0.85
N PRO A 74 0.31 -8.25 -0.23
CA PRO A 74 -0.62 -8.39 -1.36
C PRO A 74 -1.99 -8.92 -0.99
N SER A 75 -2.13 -9.65 0.12
CA SER A 75 -3.40 -10.16 0.59
C SER A 75 -4.17 -9.19 1.49
N LYS A 76 -3.59 -8.05 1.84
CA LYS A 76 -4.22 -7.05 2.71
C LYS A 76 -4.58 -5.82 1.91
N LEU A 77 -5.71 -5.90 1.23
CA LEU A 77 -6.22 -4.82 0.37
C LEU A 77 -7.39 -4.12 1.03
N PHE A 78 -7.53 -2.86 0.74
CA PHE A 78 -8.70 -2.08 1.18
C PHE A 78 -8.90 -0.90 0.25
N THR A 79 -10.11 -0.35 0.27
CA THR A 79 -10.45 0.84 -0.50
C THR A 79 -10.67 2.00 0.45
N ALA A 80 -10.12 3.15 0.12
CA ALA A 80 -10.27 4.35 0.94
C ALA A 80 -10.33 5.58 0.06
N SER A 81 -11.06 6.58 0.55
CA SER A 81 -11.10 7.91 -0.06
C SER A 81 -9.76 8.61 0.15
N GLN A 82 -9.31 9.35 -0.85
CA GLN A 82 -8.09 10.13 -0.71
C GLN A 82 -8.17 11.20 0.37
N SER A 83 -9.36 11.52 0.85
CA SER A 83 -9.53 12.43 1.99
C SER A 83 -8.92 11.87 3.28
N LEU A 84 -8.71 10.56 3.35
CA LEU A 84 -8.07 9.91 4.50
C LEU A 84 -6.55 9.87 4.40
N PHE A 85 -5.98 10.29 3.28
CA PHE A 85 -4.54 10.30 3.08
C PHE A 85 -3.95 11.53 3.75
N VAL A 86 -2.96 11.33 4.60
CA VAL A 86 -2.41 12.43 5.40
C VAL A 86 -1.14 13.00 4.79
N ARG A 87 -0.27 12.14 4.29
CA ARG A 87 0.97 12.59 3.64
C ARG A 87 1.57 11.48 2.78
N THR A 88 2.43 11.89 1.87
CA THR A 88 3.18 10.97 1.01
C THR A 88 4.47 10.55 1.69
N ALA A 89 4.78 9.25 1.66
CA ALA A 89 6.09 8.75 2.09
C ALA A 89 7.06 8.70 0.91
N GLY A 90 6.59 8.29 -0.26
CA GLY A 90 7.43 8.18 -1.43
C GLY A 90 6.65 7.64 -2.63
N LEU A 91 7.39 7.42 -3.71
CA LEU A 91 6.84 6.84 -4.93
C LEU A 91 7.67 5.61 -5.29
N LEU A 92 7.03 4.48 -5.48
CA LEU A 92 7.71 3.27 -5.94
C LEU A 92 8.19 3.44 -7.38
N THR A 93 9.26 2.74 -7.73
CA THR A 93 9.64 2.62 -9.14
C THR A 93 8.53 1.89 -9.89
N SER A 94 8.43 2.11 -11.20
CA SER A 94 7.44 1.40 -12.00
C SER A 94 7.64 -0.10 -11.96
N THR A 95 8.88 -0.57 -11.89
CA THR A 95 9.20 -1.99 -11.74
C THR A 95 8.66 -2.56 -10.44
N SER A 96 8.91 -1.87 -9.32
CA SER A 96 8.44 -2.33 -8.01
C SER A 96 6.92 -2.31 -7.91
N HIS A 97 6.29 -1.28 -8.44
CA HIS A 97 4.83 -1.21 -8.44
C HIS A 97 4.22 -2.33 -9.28
N ARG A 98 4.78 -2.56 -10.46
CA ARG A 98 4.31 -3.63 -11.37
C ARG A 98 4.46 -5.00 -10.71
N GLU A 99 5.57 -5.24 -10.03
CA GLU A 99 5.81 -6.50 -9.33
C GLU A 99 4.79 -6.71 -8.21
N LEU A 100 4.50 -5.66 -7.44
CA LEU A 100 3.51 -5.75 -6.38
C LEU A 100 2.12 -6.05 -6.94
N VAL A 101 1.72 -5.36 -8.00
CA VAL A 101 0.42 -5.61 -8.65
C VAL A 101 0.34 -7.06 -9.16
N ALA A 102 1.43 -7.58 -9.73
CA ALA A 102 1.46 -8.96 -10.19
C ALA A 102 1.24 -9.94 -9.03
N ARG A 103 1.80 -9.66 -7.85
CA ARG A 103 1.60 -10.48 -6.66
C ARG A 103 0.15 -10.43 -6.18
N VAL A 104 -0.47 -9.25 -6.22
CA VAL A 104 -1.89 -9.09 -5.86
C VAL A 104 -2.76 -9.90 -6.82
N VAL A 105 -2.51 -9.79 -8.11
CA VAL A 105 -3.26 -10.55 -9.12
C VAL A 105 -3.11 -12.06 -8.88
N ALA A 106 -1.90 -12.52 -8.56
CA ALA A 106 -1.66 -13.94 -8.29
C ALA A 106 -2.46 -14.43 -7.07
N VAL A 107 -2.54 -13.63 -6.02
CA VAL A 107 -3.34 -13.96 -4.83
C VAL A 107 -4.81 -14.13 -5.21
N LEU A 108 -5.35 -13.23 -6.01
CA LEU A 108 -6.74 -13.29 -6.42
C LEU A 108 -6.99 -14.48 -7.36
N GLN A 109 -6.09 -14.73 -8.31
CA GLN A 109 -6.22 -15.83 -9.23
C GLN A 109 -6.15 -17.19 -8.54
N ALA A 110 -5.35 -17.30 -7.49
CA ALA A 110 -5.25 -18.55 -6.73
C ALA A 110 -6.57 -18.93 -6.05
N GLY A 111 -7.45 -17.96 -5.83
CA GLY A 111 -8.78 -18.20 -5.25
C GLY A 111 -9.88 -18.44 -6.28
N VAL A 112 -9.57 -18.40 -7.56
CA VAL A 112 -10.59 -18.59 -8.60
C VAL A 112 -11.02 -20.05 -8.66
N ARG A 113 -12.32 -20.28 -8.74
CA ARG A 113 -12.92 -21.61 -8.75
C ARG A 113 -13.21 -22.07 -10.15
#